data_a32b67106788699abb74406b027df12f
#
_entry.id   a32b67106788699abb74406b027df12f
#
_cell.length_a   1.000
_cell.length_b   1.000
_cell.length_c   1.000
_cell.angle_alpha   90.00
_cell.angle_beta   90.00
_cell.angle_gamma   90.00
#
_symmetry.space_group_name_H-M   'P 1'
#
loop_
_entity.id
_entity.type
_entity.pdbx_description
1 polymer ?
#
loop_
_entity_poly.entity_id
_entity_poly.type
_entity_poly.pdbx_seq_one_letter_code
_entity_poly.pdbx_strand_id
1 'polypeptide(L)' 'MSVFELAKQYYPRLWDKSRLEALVAAGRLTEAELEEIINNKEA' A
#
# COMPACT_ATOMS: atom_id res chain seq x y z
N MET A 1 -4.33 -6.37 12.76
CA MET A 1 -3.43 -5.94 11.72
C MET A 1 -4.07 -4.89 10.85
N SER A 2 -3.38 -3.81 10.57
CA SER A 2 -3.95 -2.75 9.76
C SER A 2 -3.72 -3.05 8.27
N VAL A 3 -4.53 -2.40 7.43
CA VAL A 3 -4.36 -2.54 5.99
C VAL A 3 -2.97 -2.05 5.57
N PHE A 4 -2.46 -1.03 6.25
CA PHE A 4 -1.14 -0.51 5.98
C PHE A 4 -0.07 -1.60 6.17
N GLU A 5 -0.16 -2.35 7.26
CA GLU A 5 0.80 -3.42 7.53
C GLU A 5 0.67 -4.55 6.53
N LEU A 6 -0.56 -4.89 6.17
CA LEU A 6 -0.78 -5.93 5.15
C LEU A 6 -0.17 -5.50 3.82
N ALA A 7 -0.39 -4.24 3.45
CA ALA A 7 0.14 -3.74 2.19
C ALA A 7 1.67 -3.77 2.19
N LYS A 8 2.28 -3.46 3.31
CA LYS A 8 3.74 -3.49 3.40
C LYS A 8 4.27 -4.91 3.20
N GLN A 9 3.53 -5.92 3.64
CA GLN A 9 3.95 -7.29 3.49
C GLN A 9 3.74 -7.82 2.08
N TYR A 10 2.63 -7.45 1.47
CA TYR A 10 2.21 -8.05 0.20
C TYR A 10 2.69 -7.30 -1.02
N TYR A 11 2.91 -6.01 -0.90
CA TYR A 11 3.42 -5.24 -2.02
C TYR A 11 4.93 -5.45 -2.15
N PRO A 12 5.47 -5.61 -3.34
CA PRO A 12 4.81 -5.63 -4.65
C PRO A 12 4.48 -7.04 -5.15
N ARG A 13 4.62 -8.05 -4.31
CA ARG A 13 4.56 -9.44 -4.78
C ARG A 13 3.12 -9.88 -5.05
N LEU A 14 2.28 -9.82 -4.02
CA LEU A 14 0.89 -10.24 -4.14
C LEU A 14 -0.02 -9.08 -4.50
N TRP A 15 0.34 -7.88 -4.09
CA TRP A 15 -0.43 -6.67 -4.36
C TRP A 15 0.41 -5.75 -5.24
N ASP A 16 -0.24 -5.12 -6.23
CA ASP A 16 0.44 -4.16 -7.07
C ASP A 16 0.01 -2.74 -6.69
N LYS A 17 0.57 -1.77 -7.42
CA LYS A 17 0.30 -0.36 -7.13
C LYS A 17 -1.18 -0.04 -7.33
N SER A 18 -1.81 -0.65 -8.34
CA SER A 18 -3.23 -0.43 -8.58
C SER A 18 -4.07 -0.85 -7.38
N ARG A 19 -3.68 -1.96 -6.75
CA ARG A 19 -4.39 -2.43 -5.57
C ARG A 19 -4.28 -1.42 -4.44
N LEU A 20 -3.07 -0.86 -4.24
CA LEU A 20 -2.87 0.12 -3.20
C LEU A 20 -3.69 1.38 -3.45
N GLU A 21 -3.76 1.81 -4.71
CA GLU A 21 -4.55 2.98 -5.06
C GLU A 21 -6.03 2.73 -4.81
N ALA A 22 -6.49 1.51 -5.09
CA ALA A 22 -7.88 1.16 -4.83
C ALA A 22 -8.19 1.23 -3.33
N LEU A 23 -7.23 0.84 -2.49
CA LEU A 23 -7.40 0.92 -1.05
C LEU A 23 -7.48 2.36 -0.58
N VAL A 24 -6.70 3.24 -1.20
CA VAL A 24 -6.78 4.67 -0.89
C VAL A 24 -8.15 5.21 -1.28
N ALA A 25 -8.64 4.85 -2.46
CA ALA A 25 -9.94 5.30 -2.92
C ALA A 25 -11.06 4.80 -2.01
N ALA A 26 -10.90 3.61 -1.45
CA ALA A 26 -11.89 3.04 -0.55
C ALA A 26 -11.80 3.61 0.88
N GLY A 27 -10.79 4.46 1.14
CA GLY A 27 -10.62 5.05 2.46
C GLY A 27 -9.92 4.15 3.45
N ARG A 28 -9.29 3.08 2.98
CA ARG A 28 -8.59 2.15 3.87
C ARG A 28 -7.12 2.49 4.03
N LEU A 29 -6.58 3.27 3.11
CA LEU A 29 -5.21 3.76 3.17
C LEU A 29 -5.22 5.25 2.89
N THR A 30 -4.23 5.96 3.44
CA THR A 30 -4.04 7.36 3.08
C THR A 30 -2.99 7.43 1.98
N GLU A 31 -2.95 8.58 1.29
CA GLU A 31 -1.95 8.76 0.25
C GLU A 31 -0.54 8.75 0.83
N ALA A 32 -0.38 9.29 2.03
CA ALA A 32 0.92 9.27 2.70
C ALA A 32 1.37 7.84 2.97
N GLU A 33 0.44 6.98 3.39
CA GLU A 33 0.77 5.58 3.62
C GLU A 33 1.12 4.87 2.32
N LEU A 34 0.40 5.18 1.25
CA LEU A 34 0.69 4.62 -0.05
C LEU A 34 2.10 4.96 -0.49
N GLU A 35 2.47 6.23 -0.37
CA GLU A 35 3.80 6.66 -0.77
C GLU A 35 4.89 6.02 0.09
N GLU A 36 4.62 5.86 1.38
CA GLU A 36 5.59 5.25 2.26
C GLU A 36 5.84 3.80 1.89
N ILE A 37 4.78 3.08 1.56
CA ILE A 37 4.92 1.68 1.15
C ILE A 37 5.75 1.58 -0.13
N ILE A 38 5.45 2.41 -1.11
CA ILE A 38 6.14 2.37 -2.39
C ILE A 38 7.60 2.76 -2.21
N ASN A 39 7.87 3.81 -1.46
CA ASN A 39 9.24 4.26 -1.25
C ASN A 39 10.07 3.22 -0.53
N ASN A 40 9.49 2.56 0.47
CA ASN A 40 10.22 1.55 1.23
C ASN A 40 10.58 0.34 0.38
N LYS A 41 9.73 -0.03 -0.56
CA LYS A 41 9.95 -1.22 -1.36
C LYS A 41 10.81 -0.95 -2.59
N GLU A 42 10.79 0.29 -3.08
CA GLU A 42 11.55 0.64 -4.28
C GLU A 42 12.88 1.31 -3.96
N ALA A 43 13.11 1.65 -2.72
CA ALA A 43 14.35 2.32 -2.32
C ALA A 43 15.55 1.37 -2.33
#